data_9b88c1de2739e36ea0417be6c788d459
#
_entry.id   9b88c1de2739e36ea0417be6c788d459
#
_cell.length_a   1.000
_cell.length_b   1.000
_cell.length_c   1.000
_cell.angle_alpha   90.00
_cell.angle_beta   90.00
_cell.angle_gamma   90.00
#
_symmetry.space_group_name_H-M   'P 1'
#
loop_
_entity.id
_entity.type
_entity.pdbx_description
1 polymer ?
#
loop_
_entity_poly.entity_id
_entity_poly.type
_entity_poly.pdbx_seq_one_letter_code
_entity_poly.pdbx_strand_id
1 'polypeptide(L)'
;IKFDDTKEKIYGLDRLDLNKPIMITEGPIDSLFLDNAIALAGADANLKIQPEQCTMIFDNEPRNKEIIKRMINAAHKKFNVAVWPNTLKYKDINDMIIAGKSSAEIQTLISNNTHCGMTALQHINNWKRI
;
A
#
# COMPACT_ATOMS: atom_id res chain seq x y z
N ILE A 1 17.06 19.89 -16.16
CA ILE A 1 16.50 19.95 -14.80
C ILE A 1 17.28 19.01 -13.91
N LYS A 2 17.88 19.55 -12.90
CA LYS A 2 18.60 18.76 -11.93
C LYS A 2 17.62 18.29 -10.86
N PHE A 3 17.43 17.00 -10.75
CA PHE A 3 16.64 16.43 -9.67
C PHE A 3 17.47 16.42 -8.40
N ASP A 4 16.86 16.84 -7.33
CA ASP A 4 17.47 16.75 -6.01
C ASP A 4 17.31 15.32 -5.53
N ASP A 5 18.41 14.55 -5.51
CA ASP A 5 18.40 13.16 -5.10
C ASP A 5 18.04 12.96 -3.62
N THR A 6 18.07 14.05 -2.83
CA THR A 6 17.68 14.00 -1.44
C THR A 6 16.17 14.12 -1.25
N LYS A 7 15.43 14.54 -2.29
CA LYS A 7 13.98 14.65 -2.21
C LYS A 7 13.35 13.29 -2.39
N GLU A 8 12.39 13.01 -1.55
CA GLU A 8 11.59 11.80 -1.61
C GLU A 8 10.76 11.79 -2.88
N LYS A 9 10.71 10.62 -3.53
CA LYS A 9 9.93 10.45 -4.75
C LYS A 9 8.51 10.05 -4.40
N ILE A 10 7.62 11.05 -4.39
CA ILE A 10 6.21 10.85 -4.11
C ILE A 10 5.42 11.12 -5.39
N TYR A 11 4.63 10.16 -5.82
CA TYR A 11 3.77 10.27 -7.00
C TYR A 11 2.32 10.47 -6.58
N GLY A 12 1.65 11.44 -7.19
CA GLY A 12 0.23 11.68 -6.97
C GLY A 12 -0.08 12.69 -5.87
N LEU A 13 0.93 13.31 -5.26
CA LEU A 13 0.75 14.25 -4.17
C LEU A 13 -0.11 15.46 -4.56
N ASP A 14 0.01 15.92 -5.78
CA ASP A 14 -0.76 17.05 -6.32
C ASP A 14 -2.26 16.76 -6.46
N ARG A 15 -2.64 15.48 -6.52
CA ARG A 15 -4.02 15.03 -6.65
C ARG A 15 -4.63 14.60 -5.32
N LEU A 16 -3.87 14.67 -4.25
CA LEU A 16 -4.26 14.11 -2.96
C LEU A 16 -5.23 15.01 -2.22
N ASP A 17 -6.32 14.44 -1.74
CA ASP A 17 -7.27 15.09 -0.82
C ASP A 17 -6.90 14.66 0.60
N LEU A 18 -6.34 15.60 1.36
CA LEU A 18 -5.90 15.33 2.73
C LEU A 18 -7.05 15.12 3.72
N ASN A 19 -8.28 15.41 3.31
CA ASN A 19 -9.47 15.23 4.15
C ASN A 19 -10.12 13.85 3.98
N LYS A 20 -9.57 13.02 3.11
CA LYS A 20 -10.10 11.66 2.84
C LYS A 20 -9.06 10.61 3.21
N PRO A 21 -9.48 9.36 3.40
CA PRO A 21 -8.53 8.27 3.57
C PRO A 21 -7.55 8.21 2.40
N ILE A 22 -6.30 7.97 2.71
CA ILE A 22 -5.20 7.99 1.73
C ILE A 22 -4.67 6.58 1.55
N MET A 23 -4.53 6.16 0.29
CA MET A 23 -3.91 4.88 -0.05
C MET A 23 -2.47 5.12 -0.49
N ILE A 24 -1.55 4.30 -0.01
CA ILE A 24 -0.13 4.43 -0.32
C ILE A 24 0.36 3.12 -0.93
N THR A 25 0.84 3.19 -2.16
CA THR A 25 1.45 2.04 -2.85
C THR A 25 2.96 2.24 -2.98
N GLU A 26 3.70 1.16 -3.24
CA GLU A 26 5.12 1.25 -3.54
C GLU A 26 5.35 1.67 -4.99
N GLY A 27 4.60 1.11 -5.93
CA GLY A 27 4.73 1.39 -7.36
C GLY A 27 3.84 2.53 -7.83
N PRO A 28 4.38 3.46 -8.63
CA PRO A 28 3.58 4.58 -9.15
C PRO A 28 2.40 4.13 -10.00
N ILE A 29 2.58 3.07 -10.80
CA ILE A 29 1.52 2.57 -11.68
C ILE A 29 0.33 2.08 -10.86
N ASP A 30 0.58 1.36 -9.76
CA ASP A 30 -0.49 0.85 -8.91
C ASP A 30 -1.35 1.96 -8.34
N SER A 31 -0.73 3.09 -7.97
CA SER A 31 -1.45 4.24 -7.40
C SER A 31 -2.45 4.86 -8.37
N LEU A 32 -2.24 4.71 -9.67
CA LEU A 32 -3.11 5.29 -10.69
C LEU A 32 -4.49 4.62 -10.73
N PHE A 33 -4.62 3.42 -10.22
CA PHE A 33 -5.87 2.66 -10.24
C PHE A 33 -6.69 2.81 -8.96
N LEU A 34 -6.23 3.60 -8.02
CA LEU A 34 -6.87 3.78 -6.71
C LEU A 34 -7.29 5.23 -6.52
N ASP A 35 -8.39 5.43 -5.77
CA ASP A 35 -8.83 6.76 -5.39
C ASP A 35 -7.97 7.30 -4.26
N ASN A 36 -7.64 8.59 -4.36
CA ASN A 36 -6.89 9.31 -3.34
C ASN A 36 -5.62 8.59 -2.91
N ALA A 37 -4.81 8.18 -3.89
CA ALA A 37 -3.62 7.38 -3.68
C ALA A 37 -2.35 8.11 -4.06
N ILE A 38 -1.28 7.81 -3.33
CA ILE A 38 0.07 8.22 -3.66
C ILE A 38 0.97 7.00 -3.72
N ALA A 39 2.12 7.14 -4.37
CA ALA A 39 3.14 6.10 -4.37
C ALA A 39 4.43 6.65 -3.78
N LEU A 40 5.05 5.85 -2.92
CA LEU A 40 6.36 6.15 -2.32
C LEU A 40 7.41 5.29 -3.01
N ALA A 41 7.99 5.80 -4.09
CA ALA A 41 8.98 5.05 -4.85
C ALA A 41 10.33 5.06 -4.13
N GLY A 42 10.53 4.08 -3.26
CA GLY A 42 11.81 3.83 -2.62
C GLY A 42 12.21 4.85 -1.55
N ALA A 43 11.28 5.62 -1.01
CA ALA A 43 11.61 6.65 -0.04
C ALA A 43 10.80 6.51 1.24
N ASP A 44 11.45 6.74 2.36
CA ASP A 44 10.79 7.02 3.63
C ASP A 44 10.30 8.46 3.56
N ALA A 45 9.13 8.65 2.96
CA ALA A 45 8.58 9.97 2.83
C ALA A 45 8.12 10.47 4.19
N ASN A 46 8.66 11.61 4.61
CA ASN A 46 8.22 12.27 5.82
C ASN A 46 6.94 13.06 5.52
N LEU A 47 5.85 12.31 5.32
CA LEU A 47 4.56 12.91 5.05
C LEU A 47 3.97 13.47 6.34
N LYS A 48 3.53 14.72 6.29
CA LYS A 48 2.83 15.35 7.40
C LYS A 48 1.37 14.91 7.43
N ILE A 49 1.16 13.60 7.41
CA ILE A 49 -0.16 12.98 7.39
C ILE A 49 -0.24 12.00 8.56
N GLN A 50 -1.39 11.95 9.20
CA GLN A 50 -1.59 11.00 10.30
C GLN A 50 -1.58 9.56 9.78
N PRO A 51 -0.77 8.68 10.34
CA PRO A 51 -0.73 7.27 9.90
C PRO A 51 -2.09 6.59 9.90
N GLU A 52 -2.94 6.92 10.85
CA GLU A 52 -4.29 6.34 11.00
C GLU A 52 -5.19 6.69 9.81
N GLN A 53 -4.86 7.74 9.05
CA GLN A 53 -5.58 8.15 7.85
C GLN A 53 -5.12 7.38 6.61
N CYS A 54 -3.99 6.70 6.69
CA CYS A 54 -3.33 6.08 5.56
C CYS A 54 -3.44 4.57 5.59
N THR A 55 -3.60 3.97 4.40
CA THR A 55 -3.53 2.52 4.22
C THR A 55 -2.33 2.19 3.34
N MET A 56 -1.42 1.40 3.87
CA MET A 56 -0.25 0.93 3.14
C MET A 56 -0.60 -0.33 2.35
N ILE A 57 -0.31 -0.32 1.07
CA ILE A 57 -0.62 -1.41 0.15
C ILE A 57 0.67 -1.88 -0.50
N PHE A 58 1.09 -3.08 -0.14
CA PHE A 58 2.31 -3.69 -0.63
C PHE A 58 1.99 -4.74 -1.70
N ASP A 59 3.00 -5.12 -2.46
CA ASP A 59 2.85 -6.21 -3.42
C ASP A 59 2.50 -7.52 -2.69
N ASN A 60 1.72 -8.36 -3.35
CA ASN A 60 1.31 -9.65 -2.81
C ASN A 60 2.43 -10.68 -2.98
N GLU A 61 3.48 -10.53 -2.19
CA GLU A 61 4.65 -11.40 -2.21
C GLU A 61 4.90 -11.98 -0.81
N PRO A 62 4.14 -13.02 -0.40
CA PRO A 62 4.22 -13.53 0.98
C PRO A 62 5.53 -14.23 1.33
N ARG A 63 6.42 -14.44 0.36
CA ARG A 63 7.75 -14.98 0.59
C ARG A 63 8.85 -13.93 0.57
N ASN A 64 8.50 -12.69 0.33
CA ASN A 64 9.47 -11.59 0.27
C ASN A 64 9.69 -11.01 1.67
N LYS A 65 10.86 -11.27 2.24
CA LYS A 65 11.21 -10.85 3.60
C LYS A 65 11.18 -9.34 3.77
N GLU A 66 11.59 -8.59 2.75
CA GLU A 66 11.59 -7.12 2.81
C GLU A 66 10.18 -6.56 2.87
N ILE A 67 9.28 -7.09 2.06
CA ILE A 67 7.87 -6.67 2.07
C ILE A 67 7.23 -7.01 3.41
N ILE A 68 7.45 -8.22 3.93
CA ILE A 68 6.92 -8.62 5.24
C ILE A 68 7.41 -7.67 6.33
N LYS A 69 8.70 -7.33 6.32
CA LYS A 69 9.30 -6.41 7.28
C LYS A 69 8.65 -5.02 7.20
N ARG A 70 8.44 -4.51 5.98
CA ARG A 70 7.81 -3.21 5.78
C ARG A 70 6.36 -3.20 6.24
N MET A 71 5.62 -4.27 6.01
CA MET A 71 4.24 -4.40 6.48
C MET A 71 4.18 -4.38 8.01
N ILE A 72 5.06 -5.13 8.67
CA ILE A 72 5.13 -5.16 10.13
C ILE A 72 5.49 -3.78 10.67
N ASN A 73 6.48 -3.12 10.08
CA ASN A 73 6.87 -1.77 10.49
C ASN A 73 5.72 -0.77 10.32
N ALA A 74 4.98 -0.87 9.23
CA ALA A 74 3.83 0.00 8.99
C ALA A 74 2.76 -0.19 10.07
N ALA A 75 2.48 -1.43 10.46
CA ALA A 75 1.53 -1.73 11.51
C ALA A 75 2.00 -1.14 12.86
N HIS A 76 3.29 -1.25 13.18
CA HIS A 76 3.85 -0.66 14.40
C HIS A 76 3.80 0.87 14.38
N LYS A 77 3.88 1.50 13.23
CA LYS A 77 3.78 2.95 13.07
C LYS A 77 2.33 3.44 12.99
N LYS A 78 1.37 2.58 13.25
CA LYS A 78 -0.08 2.87 13.30
C LYS A 78 -0.72 3.14 11.94
N PHE A 79 -0.09 2.73 10.85
CA PHE A 79 -0.74 2.71 9.56
C PHE A 79 -1.75 1.58 9.49
N ASN A 80 -2.79 1.78 8.70
CA ASN A 80 -3.61 0.66 8.25
C ASN A 80 -2.83 -0.10 7.18
N VAL A 81 -2.94 -1.41 7.17
CA VAL A 81 -2.22 -2.27 6.23
C VAL A 81 -3.21 -3.17 5.50
N ALA A 82 -3.17 -3.15 4.19
CA ALA A 82 -3.91 -4.10 3.38
C ALA A 82 -3.13 -5.42 3.37
N VAL A 83 -3.77 -6.49 3.82
CA VAL A 83 -3.17 -7.82 3.83
C VAL A 83 -3.98 -8.68 2.86
N TRP A 84 -3.40 -8.99 1.71
CA TRP A 84 -4.08 -9.70 0.64
C TRP A 84 -4.58 -11.08 1.11
N PRO A 85 -5.78 -11.51 0.66
CA PRO A 85 -6.26 -12.84 1.00
C PRO A 85 -5.37 -13.92 0.39
N ASN A 86 -5.25 -15.06 1.07
CA ASN A 86 -4.40 -16.17 0.64
C ASN A 86 -4.82 -16.77 -0.71
N THR A 87 -6.07 -16.55 -1.11
CA THR A 87 -6.61 -17.02 -2.38
C THR A 87 -6.24 -16.15 -3.57
N LEU A 88 -5.72 -14.92 -3.31
CA LEU A 88 -5.35 -14.01 -4.37
C LEU A 88 -4.04 -14.46 -5.01
N LYS A 89 -4.02 -14.59 -6.34
CA LYS A 89 -2.87 -15.09 -7.09
C LYS A 89 -2.07 -14.02 -7.80
N TYR A 90 -2.56 -12.79 -7.81
CA TYR A 90 -1.89 -11.69 -8.50
C TYR A 90 -0.88 -11.01 -7.58
N LYS A 91 0.25 -10.62 -8.14
CA LYS A 91 1.36 -10.02 -7.41
C LYS A 91 1.07 -8.58 -6.98
N ASP A 92 0.44 -7.80 -7.86
CA ASP A 92 0.21 -6.37 -7.64
C ASP A 92 -1.08 -5.91 -8.30
N ILE A 93 -1.42 -4.64 -8.06
CA ILE A 93 -2.65 -4.04 -8.59
C ILE A 93 -2.61 -3.98 -10.11
N ASN A 94 -1.46 -3.64 -10.69
CA ASN A 94 -1.33 -3.60 -12.14
C ASN A 94 -1.66 -4.94 -12.78
N ASP A 95 -1.17 -6.04 -12.21
CA ASP A 95 -1.49 -7.39 -12.69
C ASP A 95 -2.98 -7.69 -12.58
N MET A 96 -3.64 -7.21 -11.53
CA MET A 96 -5.09 -7.38 -11.37
C MET A 96 -5.86 -6.67 -12.47
N ILE A 97 -5.46 -5.45 -12.81
CA ILE A 97 -6.07 -4.67 -13.90
C ILE A 97 -5.88 -5.38 -15.24
N ILE A 98 -4.68 -5.85 -15.52
CA ILE A 98 -4.38 -6.59 -16.76
C ILE A 98 -5.23 -7.85 -16.85
N ALA A 99 -5.49 -8.50 -15.73
CA ALA A 99 -6.34 -9.70 -15.66
C ALA A 99 -7.84 -9.41 -15.80
N GLY A 100 -8.24 -8.14 -15.87
CA GLY A 100 -9.62 -7.74 -16.10
C GLY A 100 -10.39 -7.26 -14.88
N LYS A 101 -9.75 -7.15 -13.71
CA LYS A 101 -10.43 -6.59 -12.53
C LYS A 101 -10.58 -5.07 -12.69
N SER A 102 -11.72 -4.55 -12.25
CA SER A 102 -11.95 -3.10 -12.24
C SER A 102 -11.30 -2.44 -11.02
N SER A 103 -11.07 -1.14 -11.11
CA SER A 103 -10.60 -0.35 -9.96
C SER A 103 -11.55 -0.47 -8.78
N ALA A 104 -12.86 -0.46 -9.02
CA ALA A 104 -13.86 -0.59 -7.97
C ALA A 104 -13.76 -1.93 -7.25
N GLU A 105 -13.57 -3.03 -7.99
CA GLU A 105 -13.38 -4.36 -7.41
C GLU A 105 -12.12 -4.42 -6.54
N ILE A 106 -11.03 -3.83 -7.02
CA ILE A 106 -9.76 -3.81 -6.30
C ILE A 106 -9.88 -2.98 -5.03
N GLN A 107 -10.52 -1.83 -5.08
CA GLN A 107 -10.73 -0.99 -3.90
C GLN A 107 -11.61 -1.67 -2.86
N THR A 108 -12.63 -2.41 -3.29
CA THR A 108 -13.45 -3.22 -2.38
C THR A 108 -12.62 -4.32 -1.74
N LEU A 109 -11.78 -4.98 -2.51
CA LEU A 109 -10.88 -6.01 -2.01
C LEU A 109 -9.92 -5.45 -0.95
N ILE A 110 -9.35 -4.29 -1.20
CA ILE A 110 -8.47 -3.61 -0.26
C ILE A 110 -9.23 -3.26 1.03
N SER A 111 -10.39 -2.64 0.90
CA SER A 111 -11.19 -2.23 2.07
C SER A 111 -11.58 -3.41 2.94
N ASN A 112 -11.92 -4.54 2.34
CA ASN A 112 -12.31 -5.75 3.06
C ASN A 112 -11.13 -6.44 3.75
N ASN A 113 -9.89 -6.08 3.39
CA ASN A 113 -8.69 -6.75 3.89
C ASN A 113 -7.71 -5.76 4.54
N THR A 114 -8.21 -4.60 4.97
CA THR A 114 -7.42 -3.59 5.66
C THR A 114 -7.54 -3.75 7.17
N HIS A 115 -6.42 -3.78 7.85
CA HIS A 115 -6.35 -3.98 9.30
C HIS A 115 -5.33 -3.02 9.92
N CYS A 116 -5.40 -2.84 11.23
CA CYS A 116 -4.45 -2.00 11.95
C CYS A 116 -4.03 -2.66 13.26
N GLY A 117 -2.91 -2.21 13.82
CA GLY A 117 -2.40 -2.65 15.13
C GLY A 117 -2.19 -4.15 15.22
N MET A 118 -2.58 -4.74 16.33
CA MET A 118 -2.42 -6.18 16.58
C MET A 118 -3.15 -7.04 15.55
N THR A 119 -4.32 -6.59 15.10
CA THR A 119 -5.08 -7.30 14.07
C THR A 119 -4.29 -7.38 12.76
N ALA A 120 -3.65 -6.27 12.38
CA ALA A 120 -2.80 -6.27 11.19
C ALA A 120 -1.63 -7.26 11.34
N LEU A 121 -0.98 -7.27 12.49
CA LEU A 121 0.14 -8.19 12.76
C LEU A 121 -0.29 -9.64 12.67
N GLN A 122 -1.48 -9.98 13.18
CA GLN A 122 -2.01 -11.33 13.08
C GLN A 122 -2.27 -11.74 11.64
N HIS A 123 -2.88 -10.85 10.84
CA HIS A 123 -3.15 -11.13 9.43
C HIS A 123 -1.86 -11.25 8.62
N ILE A 124 -0.86 -10.43 8.89
CA ILE A 124 0.45 -10.54 8.23
C ILE A 124 1.09 -11.89 8.56
N ASN A 125 1.04 -12.30 9.82
CA ASN A 125 1.60 -13.57 10.23
C ASN A 125 0.92 -14.76 9.53
N ASN A 126 -0.39 -14.69 9.32
CA ASN A 126 -1.13 -15.73 8.61
C ASN A 126 -0.91 -15.68 7.10
N TRP A 127 -0.60 -14.51 6.55
CA TRP A 127 -0.39 -14.31 5.12
C TRP A 127 1.01 -14.73 4.66
N LYS A 128 2.02 -14.45 5.45
CA LYS A 128 3.42 -14.73 5.08
C LYS A 128 3.68 -16.23 4.90
N ARG A 129 4.63 -16.57 4.04
CA ARG A 129 4.99 -17.94 3.68
C ARG A 129 6.48 -18.23 3.89
N ILE A 130 7.00 -17.77 4.98
CA ILE A 130 8.37 -18.06 5.43
C ILE A 130 8.40 -18.33 6.92
#